data_a4c67c650d80c428d4c9f1119ea4d765
#
_entry.id   a4c67c650d80c428d4c9f1119ea4d765
#
_cell.length_a   1.000
_cell.length_b   1.000
_cell.length_c   1.000
_cell.angle_alpha   90.00
_cell.angle_beta   90.00
_cell.angle_gamma   90.00
#
_symmetry.space_group_name_H-M   'P 1'
#
loop_
_entity.id
_entity.type
_entity.pdbx_description
1 polymer ?
#
loop_
_entity_poly.entity_id
_entity_poly.type
_entity_poly.pdbx_seq_one_letter_code
_entity_poly.pdbx_strand_id
1 'polypeptide(L)'
;MKTGVAALLLLTALASPVAAQDCGNDGAGFDAWLQRFKRTAASQGISPEAIQAGLAGVTYDPTVVRLDRSQRSFKLSFEEFYARRVGSALLNRGRNLMRTHRATLERIEQRFGVPAPILIAIWGLETNYGADSSGKFYVVRSLATLAYDCRRSAFFTGHLLDSLRIIQRGDLTPAQMRGGWAGEIGHTQFLPSGYFKYAVDFDGDGRRDLERSVPDMLASTANFLQGHGWQAKQPWDPGTANFGVIRDWNRAEVYQRTIAVMANKLAEGP
;
A
#
# COMPACT_ATOMS: atom_id res chain seq x y z
N MET A 1 43.75 26.83 68.15
CA MET A 1 43.54 27.26 66.77
C MET A 1 43.23 26.06 65.97
N LYS A 2 41.93 25.92 65.58
CA LYS A 2 41.43 24.77 64.77
C LYS A 2 41.03 25.35 63.42
N THR A 3 41.80 25.05 62.38
CA THR A 3 41.48 25.40 60.99
C THR A 3 40.58 24.37 60.36
N GLY A 4 39.38 24.79 60.06
CA GLY A 4 38.36 23.94 59.30
C GLY A 4 38.59 24.15 57.78
N VAL A 5 38.81 23.04 57.07
CA VAL A 5 38.86 23.01 55.63
C VAL A 5 37.43 22.71 55.12
N ALA A 6 36.85 23.68 54.38
CA ALA A 6 35.56 23.48 53.74
C ALA A 6 35.79 22.81 52.38
N ALA A 7 35.29 21.60 52.21
CA ALA A 7 35.29 20.87 50.93
C ALA A 7 34.12 21.35 50.06
N LEU A 8 34.41 21.95 48.93
CA LEU A 8 33.45 22.39 47.92
C LEU A 8 33.10 21.19 47.01
N LEU A 9 31.92 20.60 47.19
CA LEU A 9 31.36 19.53 46.32
C LEU A 9 30.82 20.16 45.03
N LEU A 10 31.54 19.99 43.92
CA LEU A 10 31.04 20.28 42.58
C LEU A 10 30.03 19.20 42.18
N LEU A 11 28.74 19.53 42.16
CA LEU A 11 27.72 18.72 41.51
C LEU A 11 27.81 18.88 39.99
N THR A 12 28.41 17.91 39.30
CA THR A 12 28.30 17.77 37.84
C THR A 12 26.92 17.23 37.52
N ALA A 13 26.04 18.08 37.00
CA ALA A 13 24.79 17.67 36.44
C ALA A 13 25.04 16.84 35.17
N LEU A 14 24.90 15.52 35.27
CA LEU A 14 24.86 14.63 34.12
C LEU A 14 23.56 14.92 33.35
N ALA A 15 23.65 15.67 32.26
CA ALA A 15 22.54 15.79 31.29
C ALA A 15 22.28 14.41 30.70
N SER A 16 21.20 13.76 31.11
CA SER A 16 20.71 12.53 30.47
C SER A 16 20.46 12.83 28.99
N PRO A 17 20.98 12.02 28.05
CA PRO A 17 20.61 12.20 26.64
C PRO A 17 19.10 12.08 26.51
N VAL A 18 18.45 13.15 26.08
CA VAL A 18 17.04 13.11 25.66
C VAL A 18 16.95 12.05 24.56
N ALA A 19 16.30 10.94 24.84
CA ALA A 19 16.05 9.92 23.83
C ALA A 19 15.41 10.61 22.63
N ALA A 20 16.07 10.54 21.47
CA ALA A 20 15.58 11.17 20.26
C ALA A 20 14.20 10.55 19.95
N GLN A 21 13.19 11.39 19.87
CA GLN A 21 11.82 10.98 19.62
C GLN A 21 11.76 10.25 18.28
N ASP A 22 11.25 9.01 18.27
CA ASP A 22 11.18 8.15 17.08
C ASP A 22 10.10 8.59 16.09
N CYS A 23 9.28 9.58 16.42
CA CYS A 23 8.24 10.18 15.60
C CYS A 23 8.06 11.65 15.94
N GLY A 24 7.32 12.41 15.12
CA GLY A 24 6.99 13.82 15.35
C GLY A 24 5.58 14.16 14.88
N ASN A 25 5.09 15.32 15.31
CA ASN A 25 3.77 15.84 14.94
C ASN A 25 3.82 17.03 13.96
N ASP A 26 5.03 17.48 13.64
CA ASP A 26 5.35 18.55 12.67
C ASP A 26 6.63 18.22 11.92
N GLY A 27 7.05 19.08 10.99
CA GLY A 27 8.24 18.82 10.17
C GLY A 27 9.59 19.08 10.83
N ALA A 28 9.64 19.66 12.05
CA ALA A 28 10.89 20.17 12.62
C ALA A 28 11.97 19.09 12.86
N GLY A 29 11.57 17.89 13.26
CA GLY A 29 12.47 16.76 13.51
C GLY A 29 12.66 15.81 12.35
N PHE A 30 12.01 16.04 11.19
CA PHE A 30 11.95 15.10 10.08
C PHE A 30 13.32 14.74 9.52
N ASP A 31 14.19 15.71 9.28
CA ASP A 31 15.51 15.46 8.68
C ASP A 31 16.39 14.60 9.60
N ALA A 32 16.40 14.88 10.89
CA ALA A 32 17.13 14.09 11.87
C ALA A 32 16.59 12.67 11.97
N TRP A 33 15.27 12.52 11.92
CA TRP A 33 14.60 11.20 11.87
C TRP A 33 14.96 10.45 10.57
N LEU A 34 14.94 11.12 9.41
CA LEU A 34 15.27 10.51 8.13
C LEU A 34 16.70 9.95 8.11
N GLN A 35 17.65 10.63 8.74
CA GLN A 35 19.03 10.12 8.88
C GLN A 35 19.09 8.87 9.79
N ARG A 36 18.28 8.81 10.86
CA ARG A 36 18.17 7.60 11.68
C ARG A 36 17.51 6.46 10.89
N PHE A 37 16.43 6.75 10.18
CA PHE A 37 15.73 5.77 9.33
C PHE A 37 16.65 5.17 8.26
N LYS A 38 17.52 5.95 7.61
CA LYS A 38 18.52 5.42 6.65
C LYS A 38 19.43 4.37 7.29
N ARG A 39 19.86 4.58 8.53
CA ARG A 39 20.68 3.60 9.27
C ARG A 39 19.85 2.33 9.59
N THR A 40 18.62 2.50 10.01
CA THR A 40 17.70 1.38 10.24
C THR A 40 17.46 0.58 8.97
N ALA A 41 17.24 1.22 7.82
CA ALA A 41 17.08 0.56 6.54
C ALA A 41 18.33 -0.26 6.16
N ALA A 42 19.52 0.31 6.33
CA ALA A 42 20.77 -0.40 6.08
C ALA A 42 20.94 -1.61 7.00
N SER A 43 20.62 -1.50 8.30
CA SER A 43 20.67 -2.63 9.23
C SER A 43 19.67 -3.75 8.91
N GLN A 44 18.64 -3.45 8.11
CA GLN A 44 17.66 -4.42 7.60
C GLN A 44 17.99 -4.96 6.20
N GLY A 45 19.23 -4.80 5.74
CA GLY A 45 19.72 -5.38 4.49
C GLY A 45 19.32 -4.61 3.23
N ILE A 46 18.86 -3.36 3.36
CA ILE A 46 18.61 -2.51 2.19
C ILE A 46 19.95 -1.87 1.78
N SER A 47 20.29 -1.98 0.49
CA SER A 47 21.57 -1.52 -0.03
C SER A 47 21.72 0.00 0.04
N PRO A 48 22.97 0.52 0.18
CA PRO A 48 23.22 1.95 0.15
C PRO A 48 22.69 2.65 -1.09
N GLU A 49 22.75 1.97 -2.25
CA GLU A 49 22.28 2.47 -3.54
C GLU A 49 20.75 2.65 -3.52
N ALA A 50 20.00 1.65 -3.03
CA ALA A 50 18.54 1.73 -2.93
C ALA A 50 18.09 2.79 -1.91
N ILE A 51 18.79 2.90 -0.77
CA ILE A 51 18.55 3.94 0.24
C ILE A 51 18.80 5.31 -0.37
N GLN A 52 19.92 5.51 -1.05
CA GLN A 52 20.26 6.79 -1.68
C GLN A 52 19.26 7.11 -2.79
N ALA A 53 18.93 6.17 -3.66
CA ALA A 53 18.00 6.39 -4.76
C ALA A 53 16.59 6.73 -4.25
N GLY A 54 16.08 5.96 -3.27
CA GLY A 54 14.73 6.14 -2.75
C GLY A 54 14.55 7.35 -1.85
N LEU A 55 15.58 7.70 -1.05
CA LEU A 55 15.46 8.74 -0.02
C LEU A 55 16.20 10.05 -0.37
N ALA A 56 16.77 10.17 -1.59
CA ALA A 56 17.38 11.42 -2.03
C ALA A 56 16.32 12.53 -2.16
N GLY A 57 16.57 13.67 -1.52
CA GLY A 57 15.69 14.84 -1.62
C GLY A 57 14.30 14.66 -0.99
N VAL A 58 14.06 13.58 -0.24
CA VAL A 58 12.78 13.38 0.46
C VAL A 58 12.64 14.40 1.58
N THR A 59 11.51 15.11 1.57
CA THR A 59 11.15 16.17 2.52
C THR A 59 9.78 15.85 3.14
N TYR A 60 9.53 16.40 4.34
CA TYR A 60 8.22 16.31 4.99
C TYR A 60 7.11 16.91 4.13
N ASP A 61 5.95 16.24 4.08
CA ASP A 61 4.79 16.68 3.32
C ASP A 61 3.56 16.89 4.22
N PRO A 62 3.28 18.15 4.65
CA PRO A 62 2.14 18.43 5.52
C PRO A 62 0.78 18.14 4.85
N THR A 63 0.75 18.08 3.50
CA THR A 63 -0.48 17.73 2.78
C THR A 63 -0.85 16.27 3.02
N VAL A 64 0.13 15.37 3.01
CA VAL A 64 -0.06 13.95 3.30
C VAL A 64 -0.62 13.74 4.71
N VAL A 65 -0.06 14.42 5.71
CA VAL A 65 -0.55 14.35 7.10
C VAL A 65 -1.99 14.87 7.21
N ARG A 66 -2.30 15.97 6.53
CA ARG A 66 -3.68 16.51 6.51
C ARG A 66 -4.66 15.52 5.88
N LEU A 67 -4.30 14.85 4.79
CA LEU A 67 -5.13 13.82 4.16
C LEU A 67 -5.33 12.62 5.09
N ASP A 68 -4.28 12.15 5.74
CA ASP A 68 -4.37 11.06 6.71
C ASP A 68 -5.30 11.37 7.88
N ARG A 69 -5.24 12.59 8.42
CA ARG A 69 -6.09 13.03 9.54
C ARG A 69 -7.52 13.37 9.11
N SER A 70 -7.75 13.69 7.83
CA SER A 70 -9.09 13.99 7.28
C SER A 70 -9.86 12.74 6.85
N GLN A 71 -9.22 11.56 6.89
CA GLN A 71 -9.85 10.30 6.49
C GLN A 71 -11.07 10.01 7.38
N ARG A 72 -12.25 9.99 6.77
CA ARG A 72 -13.51 9.68 7.44
C ARG A 72 -13.86 8.21 7.24
N SER A 73 -14.41 7.58 8.28
CA SER A 73 -14.99 6.24 8.18
C SER A 73 -16.10 6.22 7.13
N PHE A 74 -16.27 5.11 6.43
CA PHE A 74 -17.41 4.90 5.55
C PHE A 74 -18.71 5.01 6.37
N LYS A 75 -19.54 6.01 6.07
CA LYS A 75 -20.82 6.24 6.75
C LYS A 75 -22.04 5.90 5.86
N LEU A 76 -21.77 5.51 4.60
CA LEU A 76 -22.82 5.16 3.65
C LEU A 76 -23.34 3.75 3.91
N SER A 77 -24.64 3.53 3.67
CA SER A 77 -25.18 2.19 3.54
C SER A 77 -24.53 1.47 2.34
N PHE A 78 -24.68 0.14 2.29
CA PHE A 78 -24.19 -0.61 1.13
C PHE A 78 -24.87 -0.15 -0.16
N GLU A 79 -26.18 0.04 -0.13
CA GLU A 79 -26.99 0.45 -1.27
C GLU A 79 -26.53 1.82 -1.81
N GLU A 80 -26.33 2.79 -0.94
CA GLU A 80 -25.84 4.11 -1.33
C GLU A 80 -24.42 4.06 -1.88
N PHE A 81 -23.52 3.30 -1.23
CA PHE A 81 -22.14 3.14 -1.69
C PHE A 81 -22.09 2.46 -3.05
N TYR A 82 -22.82 1.34 -3.20
CA TYR A 82 -22.88 0.60 -4.45
C TYR A 82 -23.43 1.46 -5.59
N ALA A 83 -24.56 2.12 -5.40
CA ALA A 83 -25.17 2.99 -6.41
C ALA A 83 -24.26 4.14 -6.89
N ARG A 84 -23.41 4.67 -5.99
CA ARG A 84 -22.44 5.73 -6.34
C ARG A 84 -21.22 5.20 -7.09
N ARG A 85 -20.84 3.95 -6.85
CA ARG A 85 -19.57 3.39 -7.34
C ARG A 85 -19.76 2.48 -8.56
N VAL A 86 -20.89 1.77 -8.67
CA VAL A 86 -21.09 0.73 -9.66
C VAL A 86 -22.27 1.07 -10.58
N GLY A 87 -21.99 1.82 -11.64
CA GLY A 87 -22.94 2.10 -12.71
C GLY A 87 -22.80 1.14 -13.90
N SER A 88 -23.78 1.20 -14.81
CA SER A 88 -23.79 0.39 -16.05
C SER A 88 -22.52 0.60 -16.90
N ALA A 89 -22.01 1.81 -16.99
CA ALA A 89 -20.78 2.11 -17.72
C ALA A 89 -19.57 1.35 -17.17
N LEU A 90 -19.41 1.30 -15.83
CA LEU A 90 -18.33 0.55 -15.18
C LEU A 90 -18.46 -0.96 -15.45
N LEU A 91 -19.67 -1.52 -15.30
CA LEU A 91 -19.93 -2.94 -15.58
C LEU A 91 -19.65 -3.30 -17.05
N ASN A 92 -20.13 -2.49 -17.99
CA ASN A 92 -19.92 -2.73 -19.42
C ASN A 92 -18.43 -2.68 -19.79
N ARG A 93 -17.68 -1.71 -19.22
CA ARG A 93 -16.23 -1.63 -19.40
C ARG A 93 -15.53 -2.84 -18.79
N GLY A 94 -15.96 -3.31 -17.61
CA GLY A 94 -15.41 -4.52 -16.98
C GLY A 94 -15.65 -5.77 -17.84
N ARG A 95 -16.85 -5.96 -18.38
CA ARG A 95 -17.15 -7.08 -19.31
C ARG A 95 -16.29 -7.02 -20.58
N ASN A 96 -16.05 -5.81 -21.12
CA ASN A 96 -15.14 -5.63 -22.26
C ASN A 96 -13.71 -6.04 -21.91
N LEU A 97 -13.20 -5.63 -20.75
CA LEU A 97 -11.86 -6.00 -20.28
C LEU A 97 -11.74 -7.51 -20.02
N MET A 98 -12.78 -8.16 -19.48
CA MET A 98 -12.80 -9.62 -19.35
C MET A 98 -12.64 -10.31 -20.72
N ARG A 99 -13.28 -9.79 -21.77
CA ARG A 99 -13.13 -10.33 -23.14
C ARG A 99 -11.74 -10.04 -23.70
N THR A 100 -11.26 -8.81 -23.57
CA THR A 100 -9.94 -8.38 -24.08
C THR A 100 -8.81 -9.18 -23.46
N HIS A 101 -8.89 -9.43 -22.14
CA HIS A 101 -7.82 -10.12 -21.40
C HIS A 101 -8.16 -11.60 -21.11
N ARG A 102 -9.09 -12.18 -21.85
CA ARG A 102 -9.62 -13.53 -21.59
C ARG A 102 -8.52 -14.58 -21.39
N ALA A 103 -7.60 -14.70 -22.33
CA ALA A 103 -6.53 -15.70 -22.25
C ALA A 103 -5.61 -15.50 -21.04
N THR A 104 -5.32 -14.23 -20.67
CA THR A 104 -4.54 -13.90 -19.48
C THR A 104 -5.30 -14.28 -18.21
N LEU A 105 -6.58 -13.92 -18.13
CA LEU A 105 -7.44 -14.20 -16.96
C LEU A 105 -7.64 -15.71 -16.77
N GLU A 106 -7.83 -16.47 -17.83
CA GLU A 106 -7.91 -17.95 -17.78
C GLU A 106 -6.60 -18.57 -17.22
N ARG A 107 -5.44 -18.10 -17.67
CA ARG A 107 -4.14 -18.54 -17.12
C ARG A 107 -3.97 -18.17 -15.64
N ILE A 108 -4.41 -16.96 -15.24
CA ILE A 108 -4.38 -16.51 -13.86
C ILE A 108 -5.28 -17.38 -12.98
N GLU A 109 -6.51 -17.64 -13.43
CA GLU A 109 -7.45 -18.50 -12.70
C GLU A 109 -6.92 -19.92 -12.55
N GLN A 110 -6.32 -20.49 -13.61
CA GLN A 110 -5.66 -21.80 -13.53
C GLN A 110 -4.53 -21.84 -12.50
N ARG A 111 -3.76 -20.78 -12.41
CA ARG A 111 -2.58 -20.72 -11.52
C ARG A 111 -2.94 -20.40 -10.08
N PHE A 112 -3.85 -19.47 -9.84
CA PHE A 112 -4.15 -18.91 -8.53
C PHE A 112 -5.54 -19.26 -7.99
N GLY A 113 -6.40 -19.84 -8.81
CA GLY A 113 -7.77 -20.23 -8.43
C GLY A 113 -8.75 -19.07 -8.28
N VAL A 114 -8.35 -17.84 -8.63
CA VAL A 114 -9.19 -16.63 -8.48
C VAL A 114 -9.86 -16.31 -9.82
N PRO A 115 -11.20 -16.28 -9.88
CA PRO A 115 -11.93 -16.09 -11.14
C PRO A 115 -11.88 -14.63 -11.62
N ALA A 116 -11.94 -14.48 -12.94
CA ALA A 116 -11.87 -13.19 -13.62
C ALA A 116 -12.82 -12.10 -13.05
N PRO A 117 -14.11 -12.38 -12.74
CA PRO A 117 -15.03 -11.37 -12.22
C PRO A 117 -14.53 -10.67 -10.95
N ILE A 118 -13.88 -11.40 -10.03
CA ILE A 118 -13.33 -10.84 -8.78
C ILE A 118 -12.19 -9.86 -9.09
N LEU A 119 -11.26 -10.26 -9.96
CA LEU A 119 -10.09 -9.42 -10.31
C LEU A 119 -10.52 -8.13 -11.02
N ILE A 120 -11.49 -8.25 -11.93
CA ILE A 120 -12.04 -7.12 -12.66
C ILE A 120 -12.89 -6.21 -11.77
N ALA A 121 -13.63 -6.75 -10.80
CA ALA A 121 -14.37 -5.95 -9.82
C ALA A 121 -13.40 -5.12 -8.94
N ILE A 122 -12.35 -5.72 -8.43
CA ILE A 122 -11.32 -5.03 -7.66
C ILE A 122 -10.69 -3.91 -8.52
N TRP A 123 -10.20 -4.22 -9.71
CA TRP A 123 -9.60 -3.22 -10.59
C TRP A 123 -10.54 -2.05 -10.91
N GLY A 124 -11.81 -2.35 -11.17
CA GLY A 124 -12.83 -1.32 -11.43
C GLY A 124 -13.08 -0.42 -10.24
N LEU A 125 -13.16 -0.97 -9.04
CA LEU A 125 -13.43 -0.22 -7.81
C LEU A 125 -12.22 0.59 -7.32
N GLU A 126 -11.00 0.09 -7.50
CA GLU A 126 -9.80 0.82 -7.06
C GLU A 126 -9.53 2.06 -7.92
N THR A 127 -9.45 1.89 -9.23
CA THR A 127 -8.97 2.95 -10.13
C THR A 127 -9.81 3.15 -11.39
N ASN A 128 -11.07 2.68 -11.40
CA ASN A 128 -11.88 2.76 -12.62
C ASN A 128 -11.10 2.19 -13.84
N TYR A 129 -10.54 0.99 -13.65
CA TYR A 129 -9.72 0.30 -14.66
C TYR A 129 -8.50 1.11 -15.10
N GLY A 130 -7.80 1.73 -14.16
CA GLY A 130 -6.61 2.52 -14.41
C GLY A 130 -6.86 3.96 -14.85
N ALA A 131 -8.10 4.39 -15.10
CA ALA A 131 -8.39 5.76 -15.50
C ALA A 131 -8.05 6.79 -14.39
N ASP A 132 -8.18 6.36 -13.14
CA ASP A 132 -7.94 7.19 -11.94
C ASP A 132 -6.60 6.85 -11.25
N SER A 133 -5.74 6.04 -11.90
CA SER A 133 -4.46 5.60 -11.35
C SER A 133 -3.35 6.65 -11.42
N SER A 134 -3.62 7.85 -11.95
CA SER A 134 -2.61 8.92 -12.05
C SER A 134 -2.02 9.23 -10.67
N GLY A 135 -0.85 8.67 -10.39
CA GLY A 135 -0.13 8.83 -9.15
C GLY A 135 0.23 10.28 -8.86
N LYS A 136 -0.55 10.95 -8.00
CA LYS A 136 -0.37 12.36 -7.64
C LYS A 136 0.78 12.55 -6.67
N PHE A 137 1.10 11.52 -5.88
CA PHE A 137 2.09 11.59 -4.80
C PHE A 137 3.31 10.74 -5.12
N TYR A 138 4.46 11.17 -4.65
CA TYR A 138 5.65 10.32 -4.59
C TYR A 138 5.53 9.39 -3.38
N VAL A 139 5.38 8.10 -3.64
CA VAL A 139 5.11 7.05 -2.64
C VAL A 139 6.11 7.09 -1.50
N VAL A 140 7.41 7.10 -1.81
CA VAL A 140 8.47 7.10 -0.78
C VAL A 140 8.40 8.35 0.10
N ARG A 141 8.15 9.53 -0.47
CA ARG A 141 7.99 10.79 0.29
C ARG A 141 6.76 10.74 1.20
N SER A 142 5.64 10.26 0.68
CA SER A 142 4.41 10.09 1.45
C SER A 142 4.64 9.14 2.62
N LEU A 143 5.22 7.98 2.36
CA LEU A 143 5.50 6.97 3.39
C LEU A 143 6.51 7.46 4.42
N ALA A 144 7.58 8.17 4.02
CA ALA A 144 8.53 8.76 4.96
C ALA A 144 7.84 9.77 5.89
N THR A 145 6.96 10.61 5.34
CA THR A 145 6.17 11.56 6.13
C THR A 145 5.26 10.84 7.13
N LEU A 146 4.52 9.82 6.69
CA LEU A 146 3.60 9.07 7.54
C LEU A 146 4.31 8.13 8.54
N ALA A 147 5.49 7.62 8.18
CA ALA A 147 6.34 6.85 9.09
C ALA A 147 6.93 7.74 10.20
N TYR A 148 7.18 9.00 9.90
CA TYR A 148 7.59 9.98 10.89
C TYR A 148 6.43 10.49 11.75
N ASP A 149 5.21 10.63 11.22
CA ASP A 149 4.03 11.06 12.00
C ASP A 149 3.68 10.04 13.09
N CYS A 150 3.52 10.50 14.35
CA CYS A 150 3.31 9.62 15.50
C CYS A 150 2.00 8.81 15.45
N ARG A 151 1.04 9.19 14.60
CA ARG A 151 -0.30 8.57 14.58
C ARG A 151 -0.26 7.09 14.20
N ARG A 152 0.52 6.72 13.15
CA ARG A 152 0.63 5.35 12.62
C ARG A 152 2.06 5.00 12.22
N SER A 153 3.04 5.52 12.94
CA SER A 153 4.47 5.43 12.60
C SER A 153 4.91 4.00 12.26
N ALA A 154 4.66 3.04 13.15
CA ALA A 154 5.09 1.65 12.96
C ALA A 154 4.51 1.02 11.69
N PHE A 155 3.23 1.28 11.38
CA PHE A 155 2.57 0.77 10.19
C PHE A 155 3.26 1.29 8.92
N PHE A 156 3.47 2.60 8.82
CA PHE A 156 4.08 3.21 7.64
C PHE A 156 5.58 2.97 7.53
N THR A 157 6.28 2.75 8.65
CA THR A 157 7.70 2.35 8.64
C THR A 157 7.91 1.03 7.89
N GLY A 158 7.06 0.04 8.11
CA GLY A 158 7.10 -1.23 7.36
C GLY A 158 6.93 -1.01 5.85
N HIS A 159 5.93 -0.23 5.45
CA HIS A 159 5.71 0.07 4.03
C HIS A 159 6.84 0.91 3.41
N LEU A 160 7.45 1.82 4.16
CA LEU A 160 8.60 2.58 3.68
C LEU A 160 9.82 1.67 3.44
N LEU A 161 10.10 0.73 4.35
CA LEU A 161 11.16 -0.27 4.15
C LEU A 161 10.89 -1.12 2.90
N ASP A 162 9.67 -1.59 2.73
CA ASP A 162 9.31 -2.42 1.58
C ASP A 162 9.32 -1.63 0.26
N SER A 163 9.04 -0.32 0.29
CA SER A 163 9.21 0.55 -0.88
C SER A 163 10.67 0.62 -1.33
N LEU A 164 11.61 0.67 -0.38
CA LEU A 164 13.04 0.62 -0.71
C LEU A 164 13.46 -0.77 -1.22
N ARG A 165 12.88 -1.86 -0.70
CA ARG A 165 13.12 -3.22 -1.22
C ARG A 165 12.61 -3.41 -2.65
N ILE A 166 11.47 -2.80 -3.01
CA ILE A 166 10.95 -2.77 -4.39
C ILE A 166 11.96 -2.08 -5.32
N ILE A 167 12.51 -0.93 -4.90
CA ILE A 167 13.57 -0.23 -5.64
C ILE A 167 14.82 -1.11 -5.76
N GLN A 168 15.28 -1.73 -4.67
CA GLN A 168 16.44 -2.61 -4.65
C GLN A 168 16.28 -3.82 -5.57
N ARG A 169 15.07 -4.40 -5.64
CA ARG A 169 14.74 -5.51 -6.52
C ARG A 169 14.67 -5.11 -8.01
N GLY A 170 14.61 -3.80 -8.30
CA GLY A 170 14.57 -3.26 -9.65
C GLY A 170 13.18 -3.28 -10.30
N ASP A 171 12.12 -3.58 -9.56
CA ASP A 171 10.76 -3.60 -10.10
C ASP A 171 10.30 -2.20 -10.52
N LEU A 172 10.56 -1.20 -9.69
CA LEU A 172 10.25 0.21 -9.94
C LEU A 172 11.43 1.11 -9.58
N THR A 173 11.67 2.11 -10.41
CA THR A 173 12.58 3.21 -10.06
C THR A 173 11.88 4.19 -9.09
N PRO A 174 12.62 5.01 -8.33
CA PRO A 174 12.03 6.04 -7.48
C PRO A 174 11.08 6.99 -8.24
N ALA A 175 11.39 7.34 -9.47
CA ALA A 175 10.56 8.20 -10.32
C ALA A 175 9.24 7.54 -10.73
N GLN A 176 9.23 6.22 -10.87
CA GLN A 176 8.04 5.41 -11.16
C GLN A 176 7.18 5.14 -9.92
N MET A 177 7.74 5.29 -8.72
CA MET A 177 6.98 5.10 -7.47
C MET A 177 6.06 6.29 -7.20
N ARG A 178 5.01 6.37 -8.01
CA ARG A 178 3.94 7.35 -7.88
C ARG A 178 2.64 6.63 -7.58
N GLY A 179 1.77 7.28 -6.77
CA GLY A 179 0.55 6.59 -6.36
C GLY A 179 -0.36 7.45 -5.48
N GLY A 180 -1.07 6.79 -4.57
CA GLY A 180 -1.91 7.42 -3.57
C GLY A 180 -1.11 8.11 -2.46
N TRP A 181 -1.79 8.93 -1.67
CA TRP A 181 -1.17 9.69 -0.58
C TRP A 181 -0.70 8.80 0.59
N ALA A 182 -1.31 7.63 0.78
CA ALA A 182 -0.90 6.67 1.81
C ALA A 182 0.11 5.63 1.30
N GLY A 183 0.64 5.82 0.09
CA GLY A 183 1.68 4.97 -0.49
C GLY A 183 1.15 3.85 -1.37
N GLU A 184 -0.11 3.91 -1.79
CA GLU A 184 -0.73 2.95 -2.71
C GLU A 184 -0.09 3.03 -4.10
N ILE A 185 0.17 1.88 -4.73
CA ILE A 185 0.87 1.76 -6.02
C ILE A 185 0.01 0.98 -7.03
N GLY A 186 0.00 1.46 -8.27
CA GLY A 186 -0.55 0.76 -9.42
C GLY A 186 -2.06 0.74 -9.50
N HIS A 187 -2.55 0.00 -10.48
CA HIS A 187 -3.97 -0.01 -10.85
C HIS A 187 -4.91 -0.64 -9.80
N THR A 188 -4.40 -1.50 -8.93
CA THR A 188 -5.16 -2.11 -7.83
C THR A 188 -4.73 -1.61 -6.46
N GLN A 189 -3.99 -0.50 -6.40
CA GLN A 189 -3.68 0.27 -5.18
C GLN A 189 -3.00 -0.56 -4.08
N PHE A 190 -2.01 -1.38 -4.47
CA PHE A 190 -1.20 -2.12 -3.50
C PHE A 190 -0.41 -1.20 -2.57
N LEU A 191 -0.46 -1.45 -1.28
CA LEU A 191 0.55 -0.93 -0.37
C LEU A 191 1.89 -1.65 -0.58
N PRO A 192 3.05 -0.99 -0.36
CA PRO A 192 4.36 -1.59 -0.66
C PRO A 192 4.62 -2.95 -0.05
N SER A 193 4.15 -3.24 1.16
CA SER A 193 4.35 -4.57 1.76
C SER A 193 3.58 -5.66 1.00
N GLY A 194 2.37 -5.35 0.57
CA GLY A 194 1.60 -6.24 -0.30
C GLY A 194 2.26 -6.41 -1.68
N TYR A 195 2.72 -5.31 -2.26
CA TYR A 195 3.47 -5.33 -3.52
C TYR A 195 4.73 -6.20 -3.38
N PHE A 196 5.59 -5.93 -2.41
CA PHE A 196 6.85 -6.65 -2.24
C PHE A 196 6.65 -8.16 -2.05
N LYS A 197 5.60 -8.54 -1.32
CA LYS A 197 5.29 -9.93 -1.00
C LYS A 197 4.57 -10.68 -2.13
N TYR A 198 3.63 -10.03 -2.82
CA TYR A 198 2.69 -10.71 -3.71
C TYR A 198 2.81 -10.33 -5.19
N ALA A 199 3.62 -9.33 -5.55
CA ALA A 199 3.79 -8.98 -6.96
C ALA A 199 4.45 -10.13 -7.74
N VAL A 200 3.88 -10.40 -8.92
CA VAL A 200 4.29 -11.46 -9.85
C VAL A 200 4.66 -10.85 -11.19
N ASP A 201 5.78 -11.26 -11.74
CA ASP A 201 6.11 -11.09 -13.15
C ASP A 201 5.35 -12.18 -13.92
N PHE A 202 4.23 -11.81 -14.52
CA PHE A 202 3.34 -12.77 -15.19
C PHE A 202 3.46 -12.73 -16.70
N ASP A 203 3.90 -11.63 -17.27
CA ASP A 203 4.22 -11.53 -18.71
C ASP A 203 5.65 -11.99 -19.02
N GLY A 204 6.53 -12.15 -18.02
CA GLY A 204 7.85 -12.73 -18.14
C GLY A 204 8.91 -11.75 -18.64
N ASP A 205 8.70 -10.44 -18.47
CA ASP A 205 9.66 -9.41 -18.89
C ASP A 205 10.82 -9.19 -17.91
N GLY A 206 10.82 -9.90 -16.77
CA GLY A 206 11.82 -9.83 -15.70
C GLY A 206 11.49 -8.79 -14.62
N ARG A 207 10.35 -8.13 -14.69
CA ARG A 207 9.90 -7.09 -13.76
C ARG A 207 8.51 -7.42 -13.23
N ARG A 208 8.11 -6.75 -12.17
CA ARG A 208 6.77 -6.82 -11.60
C ARG A 208 6.17 -5.42 -11.67
N ASP A 209 5.52 -5.09 -12.79
CA ASP A 209 5.02 -3.74 -13.04
C ASP A 209 3.50 -3.66 -12.88
N LEU A 210 3.04 -3.36 -11.66
CA LEU A 210 1.62 -3.27 -11.35
C LEU A 210 0.96 -1.98 -11.87
N GLU A 211 1.73 -1.10 -12.49
CA GLU A 211 1.24 0.16 -13.05
C GLU A 211 1.02 0.08 -14.57
N ARG A 212 1.90 -0.65 -15.29
CA ARG A 212 1.91 -0.68 -16.75
C ARG A 212 1.58 -2.04 -17.33
N SER A 213 1.89 -3.13 -16.61
CA SER A 213 1.58 -4.48 -17.03
C SER A 213 0.24 -4.94 -16.43
N VAL A 214 -0.80 -5.00 -17.27
CA VAL A 214 -2.10 -5.56 -16.87
C VAL A 214 -1.98 -7.03 -16.46
N PRO A 215 -1.22 -7.89 -17.13
CA PRO A 215 -0.99 -9.26 -16.68
C PRO A 215 -0.39 -9.34 -15.28
N ASP A 216 0.65 -8.55 -14.98
CA ASP A 216 1.29 -8.56 -13.67
C ASP A 216 0.34 -8.07 -12.57
N MET A 217 -0.36 -6.99 -12.82
CA MET A 217 -1.31 -6.40 -11.88
C MET A 217 -2.43 -7.40 -11.52
N LEU A 218 -3.06 -8.03 -12.53
CA LEU A 218 -4.12 -9.01 -12.32
C LEU A 218 -3.61 -10.26 -11.61
N ALA A 219 -2.45 -10.79 -12.02
CA ALA A 219 -1.83 -11.95 -11.40
C ALA A 219 -1.38 -11.66 -9.97
N SER A 220 -0.85 -10.49 -9.69
CA SER A 220 -0.45 -10.08 -8.34
C SER A 220 -1.66 -9.93 -7.42
N THR A 221 -2.77 -9.40 -7.92
CA THR A 221 -4.04 -9.34 -7.18
C THR A 221 -4.56 -10.74 -6.86
N ALA A 222 -4.50 -11.66 -7.84
CA ALA A 222 -4.86 -13.05 -7.62
C ALA A 222 -3.94 -13.75 -6.62
N ASN A 223 -2.61 -13.54 -6.71
CA ASN A 223 -1.62 -14.08 -5.78
C ASN A 223 -1.82 -13.56 -4.35
N PHE A 224 -2.21 -12.28 -4.20
CA PHE A 224 -2.58 -11.73 -2.89
C PHE A 224 -3.78 -12.50 -2.30
N LEU A 225 -4.86 -12.64 -3.04
CA LEU A 225 -6.07 -13.34 -2.57
C LEU A 225 -5.78 -14.82 -2.27
N GLN A 226 -5.03 -15.52 -3.13
CA GLN A 226 -4.59 -16.88 -2.87
C GLN A 226 -3.75 -16.99 -1.59
N GLY A 227 -2.79 -16.08 -1.41
CA GLY A 227 -1.93 -16.03 -0.23
C GLY A 227 -2.67 -15.72 1.08
N HIS A 228 -3.91 -15.20 1.01
CA HIS A 228 -4.82 -14.99 2.14
C HIS A 228 -5.89 -16.09 2.25
N GLY A 229 -5.76 -17.20 1.51
CA GLY A 229 -6.61 -18.38 1.66
C GLY A 229 -7.80 -18.45 0.72
N TRP A 230 -7.75 -17.78 -0.44
CA TRP A 230 -8.77 -17.95 -1.48
C TRP A 230 -8.92 -19.40 -1.89
N GLN A 231 -10.14 -19.88 -1.85
CA GLN A 231 -10.51 -21.26 -2.22
C GLN A 231 -11.08 -21.28 -3.65
N ALA A 232 -10.37 -21.95 -4.56
CA ALA A 232 -10.78 -22.09 -5.94
C ALA A 232 -12.15 -22.75 -6.07
N LYS A 233 -12.97 -22.27 -7.00
CA LYS A 233 -14.33 -22.80 -7.30
C LYS A 233 -15.34 -22.69 -6.14
N GLN A 234 -14.99 -22.02 -5.04
CA GLN A 234 -15.93 -21.75 -3.96
C GLN A 234 -16.58 -20.37 -4.13
N PRO A 235 -17.81 -20.19 -3.62
CA PRO A 235 -18.51 -18.91 -3.71
C PRO A 235 -17.81 -17.81 -2.91
N TRP A 236 -18.14 -16.56 -3.24
CA TRP A 236 -17.58 -15.35 -2.59
C TRP A 236 -18.65 -14.43 -2.02
N ASP A 237 -19.86 -14.92 -1.83
CA ASP A 237 -20.96 -14.17 -1.23
C ASP A 237 -20.76 -13.99 0.29
N PRO A 238 -21.42 -13.00 0.93
CA PRO A 238 -21.36 -12.81 2.37
C PRO A 238 -21.60 -14.10 3.15
N GLY A 239 -20.72 -14.37 4.13
CA GLY A 239 -20.77 -15.59 4.93
C GLY A 239 -19.90 -16.74 4.42
N THR A 240 -19.31 -16.65 3.23
CA THR A 240 -18.40 -17.67 2.69
C THR A 240 -16.94 -17.44 3.10
N ALA A 241 -16.09 -18.46 2.94
CA ALA A 241 -14.66 -18.36 3.20
C ALA A 241 -14.00 -17.30 2.31
N ASN A 242 -14.32 -17.28 1.01
CA ASN A 242 -13.76 -16.30 0.07
C ASN A 242 -14.20 -14.86 0.36
N PHE A 243 -15.40 -14.65 0.91
CA PHE A 243 -15.79 -13.32 1.40
C PHE A 243 -14.89 -12.86 2.54
N GLY A 244 -14.48 -13.79 3.42
CA GLY A 244 -13.47 -13.53 4.46
C GLY A 244 -12.12 -13.09 3.88
N VAL A 245 -11.71 -13.63 2.73
CA VAL A 245 -10.48 -13.23 2.03
C VAL A 245 -10.61 -11.82 1.41
N ILE A 246 -11.77 -11.46 0.88
CA ILE A 246 -12.02 -10.10 0.38
C ILE A 246 -11.83 -9.05 1.49
N ARG A 247 -12.09 -9.40 2.76
CA ARG A 247 -11.82 -8.52 3.91
C ARG A 247 -10.34 -8.20 4.08
N ASP A 248 -9.45 -9.11 3.71
CA ASP A 248 -8.00 -8.85 3.78
C ASP A 248 -7.54 -7.89 2.69
N TRP A 249 -8.29 -7.82 1.57
CA TRP A 249 -8.12 -6.79 0.56
C TRP A 249 -8.57 -5.41 1.07
N ASN A 250 -9.79 -5.33 1.61
CA ASN A 250 -10.32 -4.08 2.16
C ASN A 250 -11.23 -4.36 3.37
N ARG A 251 -10.90 -3.76 4.53
CA ARG A 251 -11.59 -4.02 5.80
C ARG A 251 -12.98 -3.39 5.90
N ALA A 252 -13.36 -2.46 5.01
CA ALA A 252 -14.67 -1.84 5.03
C ALA A 252 -15.73 -2.82 4.46
N GLU A 253 -16.68 -3.25 5.26
CA GLU A 253 -17.70 -4.23 4.87
C GLU A 253 -18.49 -3.79 3.63
N VAL A 254 -18.84 -2.51 3.54
CA VAL A 254 -19.54 -1.96 2.37
C VAL A 254 -18.73 -2.16 1.09
N TYR A 255 -17.41 -2.09 1.19
CA TYR A 255 -16.50 -2.30 0.06
C TYR A 255 -16.41 -3.78 -0.31
N GLN A 256 -16.28 -4.67 0.67
CA GLN A 256 -16.27 -6.13 0.47
C GLN A 256 -17.55 -6.60 -0.24
N ARG A 257 -18.72 -6.17 0.26
CA ARG A 257 -20.01 -6.47 -0.37
C ARG A 257 -20.10 -5.92 -1.80
N THR A 258 -19.53 -4.74 -2.03
CA THR A 258 -19.49 -4.13 -3.37
C THR A 258 -18.64 -4.95 -4.34
N ILE A 259 -17.47 -5.44 -3.92
CA ILE A 259 -16.64 -6.35 -4.74
C ILE A 259 -17.45 -7.61 -5.09
N ALA A 260 -18.04 -8.27 -4.09
CA ALA A 260 -18.78 -9.51 -4.28
C ALA A 260 -19.98 -9.35 -5.24
N VAL A 261 -20.83 -8.34 -5.01
CA VAL A 261 -22.01 -8.09 -5.85
C VAL A 261 -21.63 -7.63 -7.27
N MET A 262 -20.59 -6.79 -7.40
CA MET A 262 -20.10 -6.39 -8.72
C MET A 262 -19.53 -7.57 -9.49
N ALA A 263 -18.79 -8.47 -8.82
CA ALA A 263 -18.26 -9.69 -9.44
C ALA A 263 -19.38 -10.60 -9.92
N ASN A 264 -20.45 -10.80 -9.14
CA ASN A 264 -21.63 -11.56 -9.57
C ASN A 264 -22.26 -10.95 -10.84
N LYS A 265 -22.47 -9.62 -10.86
CA LYS A 265 -23.01 -8.94 -12.05
C LYS A 265 -22.09 -8.99 -13.28
N LEU A 266 -20.79 -9.09 -13.09
CA LEU A 266 -19.83 -9.30 -14.18
C LEU A 266 -19.89 -10.75 -14.71
N ALA A 267 -20.14 -11.73 -13.84
CA ALA A 267 -20.25 -13.15 -14.19
C ALA A 267 -21.55 -13.49 -14.92
N GLU A 268 -22.68 -12.80 -14.61
CA GLU A 268 -23.99 -13.03 -15.23
C GLU A 268 -24.03 -12.69 -16.76
N GLY A 269 -23.00 -12.00 -17.27
CA GLY A 269 -23.00 -11.56 -18.67
C GLY A 269 -23.90 -10.33 -18.93
N PRO A 270 -24.08 -9.95 -20.20
CA PRO A 270 -24.99 -8.86 -20.59
C PRO A 270 -26.44 -9.25 -20.45
#